data_247ba0a5407dc756828bbafbfadfa814
#
_entry.id   247ba0a5407dc756828bbafbfadfa814
#
_cell.length_a   1.000
_cell.length_b   1.000
_cell.length_c   1.000
_cell.angle_alpha   90.00
_cell.angle_beta   90.00
_cell.angle_gamma   90.00
#
_symmetry.space_group_name_H-M   'P 1'
#
loop_
_entity.id
_entity.type
_entity.pdbx_description
1 polymer ?
#
loop_
_entity_poly.entity_id
_entity_poly.type
_entity_poly.pdbx_seq_one_letter_code
_entity_poly.pdbx_strand_id
1 'polypeptide(L)'
;TAGADGTWSFTPSVDLGRGDHTFTATAKDPMGNESASSSWTVTIDTDAPVKPTIDAALDDVGSVQGNLANGGSTDDPTPTLSGKAEAGSTVKIYDQNGLLGEVTAKADGTWSFSPVAKLPEGEHRFHVTATDRAGNTSSASDDFVLTLDYTAPDASKLAITEVYDDVNTAGVIASGEETDDNRPLIKGTGAEAGNTITVYSGDKVIGTATVQADGTWSLEPTTPLPDGRYTLTAKETDGVGNVSGPSAEYVINVATVPPQAPTLDTVYDDVAPHADYLQKGDVTNDT
;
A
#
# COMPACT_ATOMS: atom_id res chain seq x y z
N THR A 1 3.64 -57.85 38.16
CA THR A 1 4.79 -58.76 37.99
C THR A 1 5.33 -58.53 36.57
N ALA A 2 6.67 -58.56 36.41
CA ALA A 2 7.30 -58.46 35.10
C ALA A 2 7.04 -59.75 34.29
N GLY A 3 6.86 -59.62 32.99
CA GLY A 3 6.75 -60.72 32.04
C GLY A 3 8.07 -61.48 31.88
N ALA A 4 8.04 -62.62 31.17
CA ALA A 4 9.24 -63.45 30.91
C ALA A 4 10.28 -62.70 30.05
N ASP A 5 9.87 -61.68 29.30
CA ASP A 5 10.70 -60.81 28.50
C ASP A 5 11.22 -59.57 29.28
N GLY A 6 10.91 -59.49 30.59
CA GLY A 6 11.30 -58.37 31.45
C GLY A 6 10.41 -57.14 31.34
N THR A 7 9.37 -57.13 30.52
CA THR A 7 8.45 -56.02 30.38
C THR A 7 7.41 -56.00 31.51
N TRP A 8 6.95 -54.81 31.89
CA TRP A 8 5.85 -54.59 32.82
C TRP A 8 5.08 -53.32 32.46
N SER A 9 3.85 -53.26 32.92
CA SER A 9 2.99 -52.06 32.77
C SER A 9 2.25 -51.80 34.08
N PHE A 10 1.95 -50.51 34.31
CA PHE A 10 1.16 -50.07 35.41
C PHE A 10 0.25 -48.93 34.97
N THR A 11 -1.03 -49.02 35.27
CA THR A 11 -2.01 -47.96 35.06
C THR A 11 -2.50 -47.48 36.41
N PRO A 12 -2.42 -46.14 36.72
CA PRO A 12 -3.00 -45.61 37.92
C PRO A 12 -4.50 -45.95 38.02
N SER A 13 -4.98 -46.29 39.22
CA SER A 13 -6.38 -46.61 39.46
C SER A 13 -7.27 -45.39 39.67
N VAL A 14 -6.67 -44.22 39.79
CA VAL A 14 -7.32 -42.92 39.92
C VAL A 14 -6.68 -41.94 38.93
N ASP A 15 -7.48 -41.00 38.44
CA ASP A 15 -6.99 -39.95 37.57
C ASP A 15 -5.92 -39.12 38.31
N LEU A 16 -4.84 -38.84 37.58
CA LEU A 16 -3.81 -37.95 38.08
C LEU A 16 -4.28 -36.49 37.98
N GLY A 17 -4.10 -35.75 39.03
CA GLY A 17 -4.38 -34.31 39.05
C GLY A 17 -3.37 -33.54 38.19
N ARG A 18 -3.60 -32.27 37.98
CA ARG A 18 -2.66 -31.37 37.29
C ARG A 18 -1.35 -31.23 38.08
N GLY A 19 -0.26 -31.07 37.33
CA GLY A 19 1.09 -30.88 37.86
C GLY A 19 2.02 -32.07 37.62
N ASP A 20 3.18 -32.03 38.22
CA ASP A 20 4.21 -33.04 38.04
C ASP A 20 3.92 -34.27 38.88
N HIS A 21 3.95 -35.43 38.26
CA HIS A 21 3.82 -36.73 38.88
C HIS A 21 5.10 -37.56 38.64
N THR A 22 5.82 -37.88 39.73
CA THR A 22 7.01 -38.70 39.64
C THR A 22 6.67 -40.13 40.05
N PHE A 23 6.75 -41.04 39.10
CA PHE A 23 6.62 -42.46 39.30
C PHE A 23 7.98 -43.06 39.65
N THR A 24 8.00 -43.88 40.67
CA THR A 24 9.22 -44.61 41.11
C THR A 24 8.92 -46.10 41.07
N ALA A 25 9.81 -46.88 40.46
CA ALA A 25 9.69 -48.33 40.39
C ALA A 25 10.92 -48.99 40.98
N THR A 26 10.70 -50.06 41.73
CA THR A 26 11.71 -51.03 42.19
C THR A 26 11.32 -52.43 41.75
N ALA A 27 12.30 -53.32 41.57
CA ALA A 27 12.07 -54.73 41.33
C ALA A 27 12.45 -55.52 42.57
N LYS A 28 11.64 -56.55 42.93
CA LYS A 28 11.90 -57.43 44.06
C LYS A 28 11.97 -58.84 43.57
N ASP A 29 13.03 -59.56 43.94
CA ASP A 29 13.22 -60.98 43.62
C ASP A 29 12.39 -61.88 44.55
N PRO A 30 12.25 -63.20 44.25
CA PRO A 30 11.53 -64.13 45.10
C PRO A 30 12.13 -64.32 46.49
N MET A 31 13.40 -63.95 46.67
CA MET A 31 14.11 -64.01 47.98
C MET A 31 13.88 -62.75 48.82
N GLY A 32 13.24 -61.73 48.23
CA GLY A 32 12.94 -60.49 48.93
C GLY A 32 13.97 -59.37 48.73
N ASN A 33 15.03 -59.54 47.92
CA ASN A 33 15.99 -58.50 47.63
C ASN A 33 15.36 -57.48 46.69
N GLU A 34 15.59 -56.19 46.98
CA GLU A 34 15.02 -55.05 46.26
C GLU A 34 16.10 -54.30 45.45
N SER A 35 15.79 -53.95 44.19
CA SER A 35 16.71 -53.21 43.35
C SER A 35 16.78 -51.73 43.79
N ALA A 36 17.78 -51.00 43.28
CA ALA A 36 17.72 -49.55 43.26
C ALA A 36 16.46 -49.05 42.52
N SER A 37 15.94 -47.94 42.91
CA SER A 37 14.77 -47.29 42.28
C SER A 37 15.10 -46.63 40.94
N SER A 38 14.18 -46.72 40.01
CA SER A 38 14.15 -45.92 38.77
C SER A 38 12.96 -44.95 38.86
N SER A 39 13.12 -43.72 38.39
CA SER A 39 12.07 -42.74 38.42
C SER A 39 11.81 -42.11 37.07
N TRP A 40 10.56 -41.76 36.81
CA TRP A 40 10.08 -41.03 35.63
C TRP A 40 9.07 -39.99 36.06
N THR A 41 9.26 -38.70 35.58
CA THR A 41 8.31 -37.63 35.82
C THR A 41 7.53 -37.31 34.58
N VAL A 42 6.23 -37.17 34.73
CA VAL A 42 5.28 -36.73 33.70
C VAL A 42 4.51 -35.51 34.24
N THR A 43 4.32 -34.48 33.47
CA THR A 43 3.50 -33.34 33.80
C THR A 43 2.11 -33.51 33.20
N ILE A 44 1.07 -33.48 34.01
CA ILE A 44 -0.33 -33.43 33.57
C ILE A 44 -0.74 -31.97 33.45
N ASP A 45 -1.00 -31.54 32.25
CA ASP A 45 -1.50 -30.20 31.91
C ASP A 45 -2.85 -30.31 31.17
N THR A 46 -3.86 -29.71 31.73
CA THR A 46 -5.25 -29.66 31.19
C THR A 46 -5.75 -28.23 30.99
N ASP A 47 -4.87 -27.25 31.19
CA ASP A 47 -5.24 -25.83 30.96
C ASP A 47 -5.02 -25.46 29.50
N ALA A 48 -6.04 -24.85 28.94
CA ALA A 48 -5.89 -24.22 27.65
C ALA A 48 -5.08 -22.92 27.76
N PRO A 49 -4.25 -22.61 26.75
CA PRO A 49 -3.57 -21.33 26.66
C PRO A 49 -4.53 -20.14 26.76
N VAL A 50 -4.03 -19.01 27.23
CA VAL A 50 -4.80 -17.75 27.19
C VAL A 50 -5.18 -17.40 25.76
N LYS A 51 -6.32 -16.73 25.58
CA LYS A 51 -6.80 -16.24 24.29
C LYS A 51 -5.71 -15.44 23.57
N PRO A 52 -5.26 -15.83 22.36
CA PRO A 52 -4.25 -15.11 21.59
C PRO A 52 -4.81 -13.82 20.99
N THR A 53 -3.91 -12.94 20.48
CA THR A 53 -4.27 -11.70 19.81
C THR A 53 -3.66 -11.61 18.41
N ILE A 54 -4.30 -10.83 17.53
CA ILE A 54 -3.71 -10.26 16.32
C ILE A 54 -3.59 -8.75 16.61
N ASP A 55 -2.37 -8.24 16.64
CA ASP A 55 -2.12 -6.86 17.06
C ASP A 55 -1.95 -5.92 15.85
N ALA A 56 -1.43 -6.43 14.73
CA ALA A 56 -1.22 -5.68 13.51
C ALA A 56 -1.08 -6.60 12.29
N ALA A 57 -1.26 -6.02 11.11
CA ALA A 57 -0.80 -6.57 9.84
C ALA A 57 0.23 -5.61 9.23
N LEU A 58 1.33 -6.12 8.72
CA LEU A 58 2.31 -5.33 7.99
C LEU A 58 2.01 -5.40 6.50
N ASP A 59 1.87 -4.24 5.88
CA ASP A 59 1.91 -4.00 4.46
C ASP A 59 3.34 -3.62 4.06
N ASP A 60 3.98 -4.36 3.18
CA ASP A 60 5.33 -4.08 2.69
C ASP A 60 5.41 -3.95 1.16
N VAL A 61 4.24 -3.74 0.51
CA VAL A 61 4.07 -3.61 -0.94
C VAL A 61 3.67 -2.18 -1.31
N GLY A 62 3.85 -1.80 -2.58
CA GLY A 62 3.37 -0.54 -3.12
C GLY A 62 4.02 0.72 -2.55
N SER A 63 3.30 1.82 -2.68
CA SER A 63 3.77 3.15 -2.26
C SER A 63 3.29 3.56 -0.85
N VAL A 64 2.26 2.89 -0.32
CA VAL A 64 1.70 3.11 1.02
C VAL A 64 1.99 1.86 1.84
N GLN A 65 3.00 1.92 2.69
CA GLN A 65 3.48 0.77 3.46
C GLN A 65 3.41 1.06 4.96
N GLY A 66 3.34 -0.01 5.76
CA GLY A 66 3.41 0.09 7.21
C GLY A 66 2.47 -0.85 7.96
N ASN A 67 2.42 -0.68 9.28
CA ASN A 67 1.53 -1.48 10.11
C ASN A 67 0.09 -0.97 10.01
N LEU A 68 -0.80 -1.88 9.67
CA LEU A 68 -2.23 -1.68 9.62
C LEU A 68 -2.88 -2.12 10.92
N ALA A 69 -3.84 -1.32 11.38
CA ALA A 69 -4.74 -1.69 12.47
C ALA A 69 -5.95 -2.46 11.94
N ASN A 70 -6.73 -3.05 12.86
CA ASN A 70 -8.02 -3.67 12.54
C ASN A 70 -8.94 -2.70 11.80
N GLY A 71 -9.50 -3.12 10.67
CA GLY A 71 -10.30 -2.33 9.75
C GLY A 71 -9.51 -1.60 8.66
N GLY A 72 -8.19 -1.82 8.57
CA GLY A 72 -7.33 -1.22 7.54
C GLY A 72 -7.54 -1.81 6.15
N SER A 73 -7.01 -1.11 5.14
CA SER A 73 -6.96 -1.56 3.73
C SER A 73 -5.51 -1.64 3.26
N THR A 74 -5.23 -2.52 2.29
CA THR A 74 -3.87 -2.79 1.80
C THR A 74 -3.88 -3.25 0.34
N ASP A 75 -2.85 -2.90 -0.42
CA ASP A 75 -2.54 -3.46 -1.73
C ASP A 75 -1.63 -4.71 -1.64
N ASP A 76 -1.23 -5.10 -0.40
CA ASP A 76 -0.47 -6.33 -0.18
C ASP A 76 -1.38 -7.56 -0.17
N PRO A 77 -1.23 -8.49 -1.14
CA PRO A 77 -2.04 -9.70 -1.18
C PRO A 77 -1.61 -10.77 -0.15
N THR A 78 -0.51 -10.54 0.58
CA THR A 78 0.08 -11.48 1.55
C THR A 78 0.51 -10.79 2.84
N PRO A 79 -0.33 -9.94 3.46
CA PRO A 79 0.07 -9.11 4.59
C PRO A 79 0.57 -9.96 5.76
N THR A 80 1.65 -9.52 6.42
CA THR A 80 2.21 -10.23 7.56
C THR A 80 1.45 -9.93 8.83
N LEU A 81 0.63 -10.88 9.28
CA LEU A 81 -0.09 -10.80 10.56
C LEU A 81 0.87 -11.02 11.74
N SER A 82 0.69 -10.28 12.81
CA SER A 82 1.49 -10.41 14.03
C SER A 82 0.66 -10.20 15.30
N GLY A 83 1.10 -10.82 16.38
CA GLY A 83 0.38 -10.72 17.64
C GLY A 83 1.06 -11.48 18.79
N LYS A 84 0.25 -11.85 19.80
CA LYS A 84 0.71 -12.53 20.99
C LYS A 84 -0.06 -13.81 21.24
N ALA A 85 0.63 -14.79 21.78
CA ALA A 85 0.11 -16.06 22.26
C ALA A 85 0.99 -16.59 23.39
N GLU A 86 0.60 -17.68 24.02
CA GLU A 86 1.43 -18.34 25.01
C GLU A 86 2.75 -18.80 24.39
N ALA A 87 3.86 -18.52 25.08
CA ALA A 87 5.20 -18.85 24.61
C ALA A 87 5.35 -20.36 24.31
N GLY A 88 5.81 -20.68 23.11
CA GLY A 88 5.99 -22.06 22.64
C GLY A 88 4.73 -22.79 22.19
N SER A 89 3.55 -22.15 22.28
CA SER A 89 2.30 -22.69 21.71
C SER A 89 2.32 -22.67 20.18
N THR A 90 1.56 -23.56 19.56
CA THR A 90 1.28 -23.55 18.12
C THR A 90 0.11 -22.63 17.86
N VAL A 91 0.35 -21.53 17.15
CA VAL A 91 -0.69 -20.57 16.72
C VAL A 91 -1.17 -20.97 15.34
N LYS A 92 -2.47 -21.23 15.21
CA LYS A 92 -3.15 -21.49 13.92
C LYS A 92 -3.89 -20.23 13.49
N ILE A 93 -3.68 -19.84 12.23
CA ILE A 93 -4.23 -18.63 11.63
C ILE A 93 -5.32 -19.03 10.64
N TYR A 94 -6.48 -18.41 10.77
CA TYR A 94 -7.65 -18.64 9.93
C TYR A 94 -8.14 -17.35 9.33
N ASP A 95 -8.76 -17.46 8.16
CA ASP A 95 -9.70 -16.47 7.64
C ASP A 95 -11.10 -17.09 7.55
N GLN A 96 -12.08 -16.34 6.98
CA GLN A 96 -13.44 -16.85 6.79
C GLN A 96 -13.53 -18.09 5.87
N ASN A 97 -12.47 -18.42 5.11
CA ASN A 97 -12.43 -19.55 4.18
C ASN A 97 -11.76 -20.78 4.79
N GLY A 98 -11.10 -20.64 5.95
CA GLY A 98 -10.48 -21.73 6.67
C GLY A 98 -9.06 -21.46 7.15
N LEU A 99 -8.31 -22.54 7.42
CA LEU A 99 -6.95 -22.47 7.92
C LEU A 99 -5.99 -21.99 6.84
N LEU A 100 -5.29 -20.87 7.12
CA LEU A 100 -4.23 -20.33 6.28
C LEU A 100 -2.87 -20.95 6.57
N GLY A 101 -2.61 -21.27 7.85
CA GLY A 101 -1.35 -21.89 8.28
C GLY A 101 -1.15 -21.86 9.78
N GLU A 102 0.07 -22.21 10.21
CA GLU A 102 0.43 -22.22 11.62
C GLU A 102 1.87 -21.79 11.84
N VAL A 103 2.13 -21.22 13.04
CA VAL A 103 3.47 -20.82 13.50
C VAL A 103 3.62 -21.14 14.98
N THR A 104 4.85 -21.22 15.47
CA THR A 104 5.12 -21.34 16.90
C THR A 104 5.36 -19.96 17.51
N ALA A 105 4.66 -19.63 18.60
CA ALA A 105 4.92 -18.43 19.38
C ALA A 105 6.35 -18.48 19.99
N LYS A 106 7.06 -17.35 19.86
CA LYS A 106 8.42 -17.21 20.39
C LYS A 106 8.45 -17.23 21.92
N ALA A 107 9.65 -17.32 22.49
CA ALA A 107 9.83 -17.32 23.95
C ALA A 107 9.31 -16.06 24.65
N ASP A 108 9.20 -14.94 23.94
CA ASP A 108 8.62 -13.67 24.41
C ASP A 108 7.10 -13.59 24.21
N GLY A 109 6.48 -14.67 23.70
CA GLY A 109 5.06 -14.76 23.42
C GLY A 109 4.62 -14.08 22.10
N THR A 110 5.55 -13.52 21.31
CA THR A 110 5.21 -12.94 20.02
C THR A 110 5.14 -14.00 18.93
N TRP A 111 4.31 -13.75 17.93
CA TRP A 111 4.24 -14.56 16.71
C TRP A 111 4.07 -13.66 15.49
N SER A 112 4.46 -14.16 14.31
CA SER A 112 4.18 -13.53 13.02
C SER A 112 3.98 -14.59 11.95
N PHE A 113 3.08 -14.30 11.00
CA PHE A 113 2.72 -15.20 9.91
C PHE A 113 2.40 -14.40 8.65
N SER A 114 2.99 -14.79 7.52
CA SER A 114 2.66 -14.28 6.19
C SER A 114 2.00 -15.41 5.39
N PRO A 115 0.84 -15.19 4.76
CA PRO A 115 0.22 -16.17 3.88
C PRO A 115 1.17 -16.57 2.75
N VAL A 116 1.29 -17.89 2.47
CA VAL A 116 2.14 -18.38 1.38
C VAL A 116 1.52 -18.13 0.01
N ALA A 117 0.19 -18.20 -0.05
CA ALA A 117 -0.58 -17.92 -1.25
C ALA A 117 -1.22 -16.55 -1.17
N LYS A 118 -1.29 -15.87 -2.33
CA LYS A 118 -2.02 -14.62 -2.50
C LYS A 118 -3.47 -14.80 -2.07
N LEU A 119 -3.93 -13.98 -1.13
CA LEU A 119 -5.33 -13.90 -0.73
C LEU A 119 -6.13 -13.16 -1.81
N PRO A 120 -7.41 -13.49 -2.05
CA PRO A 120 -8.24 -12.76 -2.99
C PRO A 120 -8.52 -11.32 -2.51
N GLU A 121 -8.94 -10.45 -3.41
CA GLU A 121 -9.42 -9.11 -3.04
C GLU A 121 -10.71 -9.18 -2.23
N GLY A 122 -10.95 -8.14 -1.43
CA GLY A 122 -12.11 -7.98 -0.59
C GLY A 122 -11.83 -8.05 0.90
N GLU A 123 -12.89 -8.13 1.70
CA GLU A 123 -12.80 -8.19 3.15
C GLU A 123 -12.35 -9.57 3.63
N HIS A 124 -11.30 -9.59 4.47
CA HIS A 124 -10.81 -10.75 5.19
C HIS A 124 -10.98 -10.57 6.69
N ARG A 125 -11.50 -11.63 7.35
CA ARG A 125 -11.67 -11.70 8.81
C ARG A 125 -10.76 -12.76 9.36
N PHE A 126 -9.64 -12.33 9.90
CA PHE A 126 -8.63 -13.20 10.47
C PHE A 126 -8.92 -13.46 11.95
N HIS A 127 -8.75 -14.71 12.38
CA HIS A 127 -8.69 -15.06 13.79
C HIS A 127 -7.65 -16.16 14.02
N VAL A 128 -7.21 -16.29 15.27
CA VAL A 128 -6.17 -17.25 15.64
C VAL A 128 -6.57 -18.04 16.88
N THR A 129 -6.06 -19.28 16.96
CA THR A 129 -6.09 -20.10 18.19
C THR A 129 -4.69 -20.50 18.56
N ALA A 130 -4.45 -20.74 19.84
CA ALA A 130 -3.18 -21.24 20.38
C ALA A 130 -3.37 -22.64 20.95
N THR A 131 -2.45 -23.57 20.64
CA THR A 131 -2.43 -24.93 21.19
C THR A 131 -1.10 -25.14 21.91
N ASP A 132 -1.15 -25.56 23.17
CA ASP A 132 0.03 -25.83 23.98
C ASP A 132 0.69 -27.19 23.63
N ARG A 133 1.76 -27.55 24.35
CA ARG A 133 2.47 -28.81 24.15
C ARG A 133 1.68 -30.04 24.62
N ALA A 134 0.71 -29.87 25.51
CA ALA A 134 -0.16 -30.93 26.01
C ALA A 134 -1.33 -31.21 25.06
N GLY A 135 -1.60 -30.29 24.10
CA GLY A 135 -2.67 -30.39 23.13
C GLY A 135 -3.94 -29.61 23.53
N ASN A 136 -3.91 -28.83 24.62
CA ASN A 136 -5.03 -27.98 24.99
C ASN A 136 -5.07 -26.77 24.06
N THR A 137 -6.27 -26.41 23.59
CA THR A 137 -6.47 -25.30 22.62
C THR A 137 -7.28 -24.18 23.25
N SER A 138 -6.83 -22.95 23.05
CA SER A 138 -7.48 -21.72 23.51
C SER A 138 -8.82 -21.45 22.82
N SER A 139 -9.60 -20.51 23.34
CA SER A 139 -10.64 -19.82 22.56
C SER A 139 -9.99 -19.05 21.40
N ALA A 140 -10.75 -18.81 20.31
CA ALA A 140 -10.29 -17.97 19.21
C ALA A 140 -10.08 -16.50 19.66
N SER A 141 -9.15 -15.82 19.00
CA SER A 141 -8.98 -14.36 19.14
C SER A 141 -10.25 -13.60 18.72
N ASP A 142 -10.30 -12.32 18.99
CA ASP A 142 -11.21 -11.42 18.29
C ASP A 142 -10.83 -11.35 16.80
N ASP A 143 -11.82 -11.01 15.95
CA ASP A 143 -11.58 -10.85 14.53
C ASP A 143 -10.69 -9.64 14.26
N PHE A 144 -9.71 -9.82 13.39
CA PHE A 144 -8.91 -8.78 12.78
C PHE A 144 -9.31 -8.66 11.31
N VAL A 145 -9.88 -7.52 10.94
CA VAL A 145 -10.45 -7.30 9.60
C VAL A 145 -9.47 -6.49 8.77
N LEU A 146 -9.23 -6.93 7.53
CA LEU A 146 -8.55 -6.16 6.49
C LEU A 146 -9.35 -6.19 5.20
N THR A 147 -9.27 -5.11 4.43
CA THR A 147 -9.74 -5.08 3.05
C THR A 147 -8.52 -5.11 2.13
N LEU A 148 -8.41 -6.15 1.32
CA LEU A 148 -7.36 -6.29 0.31
C LEU A 148 -7.87 -5.72 -1.02
N ASP A 149 -7.11 -4.78 -1.59
CA ASP A 149 -7.37 -4.15 -2.87
C ASP A 149 -6.04 -3.89 -3.57
N TYR A 150 -5.69 -4.71 -4.55
CA TYR A 150 -4.47 -4.60 -5.34
C TYR A 150 -4.79 -4.39 -6.84
N THR A 151 -6.03 -3.95 -7.12
CA THR A 151 -6.47 -3.58 -8.46
C THR A 151 -6.25 -2.09 -8.69
N ALA A 152 -5.45 -1.75 -9.69
CA ALA A 152 -5.21 -0.35 -10.05
C ALA A 152 -6.49 0.31 -10.60
N PRO A 153 -6.70 1.62 -10.34
CA PRO A 153 -7.82 2.36 -10.91
C PRO A 153 -7.86 2.29 -12.44
N ASP A 154 -9.08 2.29 -13.01
CA ASP A 154 -9.29 2.18 -14.46
C ASP A 154 -8.97 3.49 -15.19
N ALA A 155 -7.83 3.51 -15.89
CA ALA A 155 -7.41 4.67 -16.68
C ALA A 155 -8.22 4.90 -17.98
N SER A 156 -9.15 4.01 -18.37
CA SER A 156 -9.83 4.10 -19.66
C SER A 156 -10.70 5.36 -19.80
N LYS A 157 -11.11 5.96 -18.70
CA LYS A 157 -11.90 7.19 -18.64
C LYS A 157 -11.11 8.39 -18.14
N LEU A 158 -9.91 8.15 -17.61
CA LEU A 158 -9.05 9.20 -17.08
C LEU A 158 -8.56 10.10 -18.22
N ALA A 159 -8.85 11.39 -18.18
CA ALA A 159 -8.47 12.34 -19.20
C ALA A 159 -8.11 13.72 -18.62
N ILE A 160 -7.11 14.35 -19.24
CA ILE A 160 -6.94 15.80 -19.19
C ILE A 160 -7.92 16.36 -20.21
N THR A 161 -8.92 17.10 -19.77
CA THR A 161 -10.02 17.60 -20.60
C THR A 161 -9.81 19.03 -21.05
N GLU A 162 -9.09 19.81 -20.25
CA GLU A 162 -8.89 21.24 -20.48
C GLU A 162 -7.58 21.70 -19.86
N VAL A 163 -6.85 22.54 -20.57
CA VAL A 163 -5.78 23.37 -20.02
C VAL A 163 -6.18 24.82 -20.29
N TYR A 164 -6.17 25.65 -19.24
CA TYR A 164 -6.69 27.01 -19.30
C TYR A 164 -5.59 28.02 -19.00
N ASP A 165 -5.46 29.01 -19.89
CA ASP A 165 -4.59 30.17 -19.78
C ASP A 165 -5.36 31.30 -19.10
N ASP A 166 -4.85 31.90 -18.02
CA ASP A 166 -5.44 33.05 -17.35
C ASP A 166 -4.56 34.31 -17.43
N VAL A 167 -3.51 34.27 -18.27
CA VAL A 167 -2.59 35.39 -18.51
C VAL A 167 -2.91 36.04 -19.85
N ASN A 168 -2.83 37.38 -19.92
CA ASN A 168 -3.05 38.21 -21.12
C ASN A 168 -4.30 37.85 -21.92
N THR A 169 -4.27 36.86 -22.79
CA THR A 169 -5.41 36.38 -23.57
C THR A 169 -5.96 35.11 -22.98
N ALA A 170 -6.77 35.25 -21.94
CA ALA A 170 -7.34 34.11 -21.22
C ALA A 170 -8.25 33.24 -22.08
N GLY A 171 -8.09 31.91 -21.96
CA GLY A 171 -8.89 30.94 -22.71
C GLY A 171 -8.41 29.51 -22.59
N VAL A 172 -9.13 28.61 -23.24
CA VAL A 172 -8.74 27.20 -23.34
C VAL A 172 -7.62 27.06 -24.37
N ILE A 173 -6.52 26.43 -23.94
CA ILE A 173 -5.39 26.06 -24.80
C ILE A 173 -5.71 24.71 -25.42
N ALA A 174 -5.96 24.62 -26.70
CA ALA A 174 -6.18 23.33 -27.37
C ALA A 174 -4.86 22.52 -27.39
N SER A 175 -5.00 21.20 -27.43
CA SER A 175 -3.81 20.31 -27.46
C SER A 175 -2.93 20.60 -28.69
N GLY A 176 -1.69 20.96 -28.47
CA GLY A 176 -0.69 21.36 -29.47
C GLY A 176 -0.48 22.86 -29.60
N GLU A 177 -1.30 23.69 -28.97
CA GLU A 177 -1.21 25.16 -29.04
C GLU A 177 -0.19 25.75 -28.06
N GLU A 178 0.11 27.03 -28.26
CA GLU A 178 1.02 27.82 -27.43
C GLU A 178 0.27 28.61 -26.35
N THR A 179 0.95 28.88 -25.24
CA THR A 179 0.47 29.73 -24.14
C THR A 179 1.61 30.56 -23.58
N ASP A 180 1.34 31.79 -23.18
CA ASP A 180 2.26 32.61 -22.38
C ASP A 180 2.05 32.46 -20.88
N ASP A 181 1.09 31.63 -20.47
CA ASP A 181 0.92 31.21 -19.08
C ASP A 181 1.85 30.05 -18.74
N ASN A 182 2.76 30.28 -17.80
CA ASN A 182 3.69 29.25 -17.32
C ASN A 182 3.17 28.48 -16.11
N ARG A 183 1.94 28.72 -15.68
CA ARG A 183 1.23 28.01 -14.61
C ARG A 183 -0.22 27.70 -14.97
N PRO A 184 -0.49 27.18 -16.17
CA PRO A 184 -1.85 27.03 -16.66
C PRO A 184 -2.65 26.08 -15.78
N LEU A 185 -3.96 26.37 -15.62
CA LEU A 185 -4.87 25.51 -14.89
C LEU A 185 -5.22 24.26 -15.71
N ILE A 186 -4.71 23.10 -15.27
CA ILE A 186 -4.96 21.79 -15.89
C ILE A 186 -6.19 21.17 -15.23
N LYS A 187 -7.18 20.76 -16.02
CA LYS A 187 -8.40 20.12 -15.54
C LYS A 187 -8.60 18.75 -16.18
N GLY A 188 -9.30 17.88 -15.46
CA GLY A 188 -9.60 16.54 -15.98
C GLY A 188 -10.78 15.88 -15.29
N THR A 189 -11.09 14.68 -15.81
CA THR A 189 -12.24 13.86 -15.36
C THR A 189 -11.91 12.37 -15.43
N GLY A 190 -12.87 11.55 -15.01
CA GLY A 190 -12.83 10.10 -15.19
C GLY A 190 -12.09 9.36 -14.08
N ALA A 191 -11.86 10.02 -12.94
CA ALA A 191 -11.21 9.45 -11.79
C ALA A 191 -12.19 9.19 -10.64
N GLU A 192 -11.81 8.36 -9.69
CA GLU A 192 -12.61 8.03 -8.52
C GLU A 192 -12.45 9.08 -7.42
N ALA A 193 -13.57 9.48 -6.82
CA ALA A 193 -13.60 10.52 -5.78
C ALA A 193 -12.70 10.17 -4.59
N GLY A 194 -11.87 11.13 -4.18
CA GLY A 194 -10.94 10.98 -3.07
C GLY A 194 -9.55 10.48 -3.46
N ASN A 195 -9.39 9.89 -4.64
CA ASN A 195 -8.10 9.44 -5.16
C ASN A 195 -7.19 10.64 -5.50
N THR A 196 -5.92 10.34 -5.69
CA THR A 196 -4.90 11.35 -6.02
C THR A 196 -4.54 11.27 -7.49
N ILE A 197 -4.66 12.37 -8.22
CA ILE A 197 -4.12 12.52 -9.58
C ILE A 197 -2.70 13.06 -9.49
N THR A 198 -1.79 12.46 -10.24
CA THR A 198 -0.46 13.00 -10.51
C THR A 198 -0.33 13.30 -11.99
N VAL A 199 -0.05 14.56 -12.34
CA VAL A 199 0.20 14.99 -13.72
C VAL A 199 1.70 14.95 -13.99
N TYR A 200 2.07 14.38 -15.12
CA TYR A 200 3.44 14.21 -15.59
C TYR A 200 3.67 14.93 -16.92
N SER A 201 4.92 15.28 -17.18
CA SER A 201 5.43 15.53 -18.53
C SER A 201 6.67 14.65 -18.74
N GLY A 202 6.53 13.59 -19.52
CA GLY A 202 7.48 12.47 -19.52
C GLY A 202 7.56 11.84 -18.13
N ASP A 203 8.77 11.75 -17.56
CA ASP A 203 8.99 11.21 -16.20
C ASP A 203 8.92 12.30 -15.10
N LYS A 204 8.76 13.57 -15.50
CA LYS A 204 8.76 14.69 -14.55
C LYS A 204 7.35 14.93 -14.02
N VAL A 205 7.19 14.92 -12.69
CA VAL A 205 5.95 15.33 -12.02
C VAL A 205 5.77 16.84 -12.16
N ILE A 206 4.60 17.24 -12.65
CA ILE A 206 4.15 18.64 -12.76
C ILE A 206 3.42 19.06 -11.49
N GLY A 207 2.63 18.16 -10.91
CA GLY A 207 1.91 18.37 -9.66
C GLY A 207 0.89 17.27 -9.38
N THR A 208 0.18 17.44 -8.26
CA THR A 208 -0.86 16.49 -7.80
C THR A 208 -2.14 17.20 -7.45
N ALA A 209 -3.27 16.53 -7.57
CA ALA A 209 -4.61 17.02 -7.18
C ALA A 209 -5.43 15.87 -6.55
N THR A 210 -6.35 16.21 -5.65
CA THR A 210 -7.34 15.27 -5.15
C THR A 210 -8.59 15.32 -6.01
N VAL A 211 -9.13 14.16 -6.34
CA VAL A 211 -10.36 14.01 -7.14
C VAL A 211 -11.57 14.43 -6.33
N GLN A 212 -12.41 15.27 -6.91
CA GLN A 212 -13.65 15.77 -6.30
C GLN A 212 -14.75 14.68 -6.30
N ALA A 213 -15.83 14.94 -5.56
CA ALA A 213 -16.95 13.99 -5.44
C ALA A 213 -17.67 13.67 -6.76
N ASP A 214 -17.52 14.53 -7.78
CA ASP A 214 -18.10 14.37 -9.12
C ASP A 214 -17.14 13.69 -10.11
N GLY A 215 -15.95 13.25 -9.66
CA GLY A 215 -14.94 12.63 -10.49
C GLY A 215 -14.08 13.62 -11.29
N THR A 216 -14.23 14.93 -11.03
CA THR A 216 -13.39 15.98 -11.64
C THR A 216 -12.16 16.26 -10.78
N TRP A 217 -11.13 16.83 -11.41
CA TRP A 217 -9.93 17.28 -10.73
C TRP A 217 -9.34 18.50 -11.43
N SER A 218 -8.58 19.29 -10.70
CA SER A 218 -7.86 20.43 -11.27
C SER A 218 -6.54 20.65 -10.57
N LEU A 219 -5.55 21.08 -11.32
CA LEU A 219 -4.17 21.31 -10.88
C LEU A 219 -3.62 22.57 -11.54
N GLU A 220 -3.05 23.46 -10.75
CA GLU A 220 -2.16 24.53 -11.19
C GLU A 220 -0.73 24.16 -10.77
N PRO A 221 0.27 24.18 -11.70
CA PRO A 221 1.65 23.89 -11.36
C PRO A 221 2.18 24.82 -10.26
N THR A 222 2.68 24.26 -9.16
CA THR A 222 3.26 25.07 -8.06
C THR A 222 4.55 25.76 -8.44
N THR A 223 5.29 25.18 -9.39
CA THR A 223 6.52 25.75 -9.97
C THR A 223 6.25 26.16 -11.40
N PRO A 224 6.59 27.40 -11.79
CA PRO A 224 6.45 27.83 -13.18
C PRO A 224 7.12 26.86 -14.15
N LEU A 225 6.46 26.57 -15.25
CA LEU A 225 6.97 25.76 -16.34
C LEU A 225 7.89 26.64 -17.21
N PRO A 226 9.17 26.29 -17.41
CA PRO A 226 10.03 26.98 -18.37
C PRO A 226 9.45 26.92 -19.79
N ASP A 227 9.88 27.88 -20.65
CA ASP A 227 9.50 27.83 -22.06
C ASP A 227 9.88 26.48 -22.69
N GLY A 228 8.96 25.91 -23.45
CA GLY A 228 9.14 24.61 -24.08
C GLY A 228 7.86 23.82 -24.28
N ARG A 229 8.01 22.65 -24.89
CA ARG A 229 6.91 21.72 -25.15
C ARG A 229 6.74 20.75 -23.98
N TYR A 230 5.49 20.60 -23.55
CA TYR A 230 5.07 19.66 -22.50
C TYR A 230 4.06 18.67 -23.08
N THR A 231 4.37 17.38 -22.94
CA THR A 231 3.41 16.28 -23.22
C THR A 231 2.89 15.80 -21.87
N LEU A 232 1.69 16.27 -21.52
CA LEU A 232 1.09 16.01 -20.24
C LEU A 232 0.32 14.69 -20.26
N THR A 233 0.48 13.90 -19.20
CA THR A 233 -0.34 12.72 -18.90
C THR A 233 -0.73 12.74 -17.45
N ALA A 234 -1.86 12.14 -17.09
CA ALA A 234 -2.33 11.98 -15.73
C ALA A 234 -2.33 10.49 -15.33
N LYS A 235 -1.99 10.21 -14.08
CA LYS A 235 -2.20 8.89 -13.44
C LYS A 235 -2.99 9.09 -12.17
N GLU A 236 -3.82 8.12 -11.86
CA GLU A 236 -4.61 8.06 -10.65
C GLU A 236 -3.99 7.09 -9.66
N THR A 237 -3.94 7.48 -8.38
CA THR A 237 -3.52 6.63 -7.27
C THR A 237 -4.66 6.55 -6.27
N ASP A 238 -5.08 5.33 -5.91
CA ASP A 238 -6.13 5.09 -4.93
C ASP A 238 -5.65 5.24 -3.48
N GLY A 239 -6.53 4.95 -2.51
CA GLY A 239 -6.27 5.11 -1.08
C GLY A 239 -5.28 4.10 -0.50
N VAL A 240 -5.00 2.99 -1.19
CA VAL A 240 -4.04 1.96 -0.75
C VAL A 240 -2.72 2.00 -1.52
N GLY A 241 -2.64 2.80 -2.58
CA GLY A 241 -1.40 3.05 -3.31
C GLY A 241 -1.33 2.41 -4.69
N ASN A 242 -2.40 1.75 -5.18
CA ASN A 242 -2.42 1.24 -6.55
C ASN A 242 -2.45 2.40 -7.55
N VAL A 243 -1.65 2.30 -8.61
CA VAL A 243 -1.49 3.36 -9.61
C VAL A 243 -2.03 2.92 -10.95
N SER A 244 -2.90 3.72 -11.55
CA SER A 244 -3.46 3.49 -12.88
C SER A 244 -2.42 3.56 -13.99
N GLY A 245 -2.77 3.08 -15.18
CA GLY A 245 -2.11 3.46 -16.42
C GLY A 245 -2.20 4.98 -16.67
N PRO A 246 -1.41 5.54 -17.61
CA PRO A 246 -1.50 6.95 -17.96
C PRO A 246 -2.77 7.24 -18.77
N SER A 247 -3.28 8.47 -18.63
CA SER A 247 -4.29 9.03 -19.53
C SER A 247 -3.77 9.19 -20.97
N ALA A 248 -4.65 9.56 -21.92
CA ALA A 248 -4.23 10.11 -23.19
C ALA A 248 -3.36 11.38 -22.98
N GLU A 249 -2.47 11.63 -23.94
CA GLU A 249 -1.57 12.79 -23.94
C GLU A 249 -2.33 14.09 -24.23
N TYR A 250 -1.95 15.16 -23.55
CA TYR A 250 -2.35 16.54 -23.83
C TYR A 250 -1.08 17.39 -23.99
N VAL A 251 -0.93 18.03 -25.14
CA VAL A 251 0.30 18.78 -25.44
C VAL A 251 0.07 20.26 -25.29
N ILE A 252 1.01 20.98 -24.68
CA ILE A 252 1.07 22.44 -24.64
C ILE A 252 2.47 22.91 -24.96
N ASN A 253 2.61 24.14 -25.49
CA ASN A 253 3.87 24.81 -25.70
C ASN A 253 3.88 26.11 -24.88
N VAL A 254 4.72 26.17 -23.85
CA VAL A 254 4.89 27.37 -23.03
C VAL A 254 5.88 28.30 -23.72
N ALA A 255 5.49 29.56 -23.97
CA ALA A 255 6.29 30.56 -24.66
C ALA A 255 6.05 31.95 -24.02
N THR A 256 6.77 32.26 -22.96
CA THR A 256 6.61 33.50 -22.18
C THR A 256 7.44 34.68 -22.68
N VAL A 257 8.39 34.40 -23.59
CA VAL A 257 9.30 35.45 -24.14
C VAL A 257 8.63 36.19 -25.27
N PRO A 258 8.40 37.52 -25.16
CA PRO A 258 7.83 38.31 -26.23
C PRO A 258 8.72 38.25 -27.51
N PRO A 259 8.12 38.34 -28.71
CA PRO A 259 8.88 38.54 -29.94
C PRO A 259 9.81 39.76 -29.85
N GLN A 260 10.95 39.67 -30.54
CA GLN A 260 11.81 40.87 -30.66
C GLN A 260 11.04 42.02 -31.35
N ALA A 261 11.26 43.22 -30.82
CA ALA A 261 10.69 44.40 -31.45
C ALA A 261 11.13 44.47 -32.94
N PRO A 262 10.19 44.74 -33.83
CA PRO A 262 10.55 44.94 -35.23
C PRO A 262 11.48 46.16 -35.37
N THR A 263 12.42 46.08 -36.31
CA THR A 263 13.23 47.24 -36.70
C THR A 263 12.57 47.96 -37.85
N LEU A 264 12.58 49.28 -37.78
CA LEU A 264 12.24 50.14 -38.92
C LEU A 264 13.56 50.51 -39.60
N ASP A 265 13.87 49.80 -40.68
CA ASP A 265 15.17 50.04 -41.34
C ASP A 265 15.08 51.21 -42.33
N THR A 266 13.90 51.39 -42.94
CA THR A 266 13.68 52.48 -43.94
C THR A 266 12.25 52.98 -43.88
N VAL A 267 12.06 54.27 -44.10
CA VAL A 267 10.82 54.92 -44.43
C VAL A 267 11.01 55.64 -45.74
N TYR A 268 10.07 55.48 -46.67
CA TYR A 268 10.18 56.09 -47.99
C TYR A 268 9.09 57.19 -48.15
N ASP A 269 9.52 58.39 -48.57
CA ASP A 269 8.62 59.45 -48.95
C ASP A 269 8.33 59.32 -50.45
N ASP A 270 7.09 59.09 -50.85
CA ASP A 270 6.65 58.94 -52.26
C ASP A 270 5.93 60.20 -52.78
N VAL A 271 5.91 61.26 -52.03
CA VAL A 271 5.27 62.57 -52.41
C VAL A 271 6.28 63.59 -52.93
N ALA A 272 6.06 64.00 -54.15
CA ALA A 272 6.89 65.06 -54.77
C ALA A 272 6.84 66.38 -53.95
N PRO A 273 7.97 67.17 -53.89
CA PRO A 273 9.15 67.10 -54.74
C PRO A 273 10.31 66.25 -54.23
N HIS A 274 10.18 65.57 -53.11
CA HIS A 274 11.28 64.83 -52.46
C HIS A 274 10.94 63.37 -52.24
N ALA A 275 10.67 62.61 -53.27
CA ALA A 275 10.49 61.17 -53.17
C ALA A 275 11.84 60.45 -52.96
N ASP A 276 12.14 60.07 -51.71
CA ASP A 276 13.40 59.42 -51.35
C ASP A 276 13.25 58.65 -50.02
N TYR A 277 14.28 57.87 -49.67
CA TYR A 277 14.39 57.22 -48.36
C TYR A 277 14.71 58.26 -47.25
N LEU A 278 13.81 58.34 -46.26
CA LEU A 278 13.98 59.24 -45.16
C LEU A 278 15.01 58.69 -44.15
N GLN A 279 15.85 59.58 -43.64
CA GLN A 279 16.71 59.28 -42.49
C GLN A 279 16.00 59.62 -41.19
N LYS A 280 16.49 59.04 -40.09
CA LYS A 280 15.91 59.29 -38.75
C LYS A 280 16.02 60.80 -38.43
N GLY A 281 14.88 61.48 -38.31
CA GLY A 281 14.80 62.92 -38.02
C GLY A 281 14.45 63.79 -39.23
N ASP A 282 14.33 63.21 -40.43
CA ASP A 282 13.86 63.90 -41.61
C ASP A 282 12.37 64.27 -41.47
N VAL A 283 11.93 65.26 -42.20
CA VAL A 283 10.55 65.77 -42.25
C VAL A 283 9.98 65.44 -43.62
N THR A 284 8.78 64.87 -43.65
CA THR A 284 8.07 64.52 -44.91
C THR A 284 6.78 65.36 -44.99
N ASN A 285 6.31 65.55 -46.18
CA ASN A 285 5.00 66.09 -46.50
C ASN A 285 3.98 64.98 -46.86
N ASP A 286 4.39 63.70 -46.72
CA ASP A 286 3.54 62.51 -46.86
C ASP A 286 2.49 62.48 -45.74
N THR A 287 1.20 62.14 -46.05
CA THR A 287 0.08 62.16 -45.08
C THR A 287 -0.56 60.84 -44.90
#